data_29d880dbe110b661e6316a4e7d590ce2
#
_entry.id   29d880dbe110b661e6316a4e7d590ce2
#
_cell.length_a   1.000
_cell.length_b   1.000
_cell.length_c   1.000
_cell.angle_alpha   90.00
_cell.angle_beta   90.00
_cell.angle_gamma   90.00
#
_symmetry.space_group_name_H-M   'P 1'
#
loop_
_entity.id
_entity.type
_entity.pdbx_description
1 polymer ?
#
loop_
_entity_poly.entity_id
_entity_poly.type
_entity_poly.pdbx_seq_one_letter_code
_entity_poly.pdbx_strand_id
1 'polypeptide(L)'
;MFDGRDPIYIQIAEAIRGEILSGALAEGGQVMSTTQYATTYRINPATAAKAFADLVDEGILRKQRGVGMFVEEGAAEQLRARRRSTFFADRFDPVLRDAALLGISTQDLINHVTKEQS
;
A
#
# COMPACT_ATOMS: atom_id res chain seq x y z
N MET A 1 -8.20 -2.62 -12.38
CA MET A 1 -7.67 -2.30 -11.06
C MET A 1 -6.63 -3.32 -10.60
N PHE A 2 -6.95 -4.60 -10.63
CA PHE A 2 -6.02 -5.66 -10.21
C PHE A 2 -5.39 -6.31 -11.44
N ASP A 3 -4.07 -6.31 -11.50
CA ASP A 3 -3.31 -6.66 -12.71
C ASP A 3 -2.90 -8.13 -12.81
N GLY A 4 -3.17 -8.95 -11.80
CA GLY A 4 -2.90 -10.38 -11.85
C GLY A 4 -1.47 -10.81 -11.56
N ARG A 5 -0.56 -9.90 -11.20
CA ARG A 5 0.82 -10.26 -10.84
C ARG A 5 0.88 -10.97 -9.50
N ASP A 6 0.18 -10.42 -8.52
CA ASP A 6 0.09 -10.99 -7.19
C ASP A 6 -1.31 -11.56 -6.99
N PRO A 7 -1.49 -12.46 -6.03
CA PRO A 7 -2.84 -12.86 -5.63
C PRO A 7 -3.70 -11.64 -5.31
N ILE A 8 -4.99 -11.72 -5.61
CA ILE A 8 -5.91 -10.58 -5.44
C ILE A 8 -5.90 -10.05 -4.01
N TYR A 9 -5.87 -10.95 -3.00
CA TYR A 9 -5.92 -10.49 -1.61
C TYR A 9 -4.68 -9.65 -1.25
N ILE A 10 -3.52 -9.93 -1.84
CA ILE A 10 -2.31 -9.13 -1.63
C ILE A 10 -2.47 -7.75 -2.27
N GLN A 11 -3.03 -7.70 -3.48
CA GLN A 11 -3.28 -6.44 -4.17
C GLN A 11 -4.28 -5.57 -3.40
N ILE A 12 -5.32 -6.17 -2.82
CA ILE A 12 -6.30 -5.45 -1.99
C ILE A 12 -5.60 -4.84 -0.78
N ALA A 13 -4.81 -5.64 -0.07
CA ALA A 13 -4.10 -5.16 1.11
C ALA A 13 -3.15 -4.01 0.77
N GLU A 14 -2.41 -4.14 -0.34
CA GLU A 14 -1.51 -3.08 -0.80
C GLU A 14 -2.26 -1.80 -1.18
N ALA A 15 -3.41 -1.93 -1.83
CA ALA A 15 -4.23 -0.77 -2.19
C ALA A 15 -4.69 -0.01 -0.94
N ILE A 16 -5.12 -0.73 0.09
CA ILE A 16 -5.58 -0.13 1.35
C ILE A 16 -4.40 0.53 2.07
N ARG A 17 -3.23 -0.12 2.14
CA ARG A 17 -2.04 0.48 2.73
C ARG A 17 -1.66 1.77 2.02
N GLY A 18 -1.74 1.78 0.69
CA GLY A 18 -1.45 2.98 -0.10
C GLY A 18 -2.40 4.13 0.20
N GLU A 19 -3.69 3.84 0.38
CA GLU A 19 -4.68 4.85 0.72
C GLU A 19 -4.44 5.43 2.12
N ILE A 20 -3.97 4.62 3.07
CA ILE A 20 -3.62 5.09 4.40
C ILE A 20 -2.38 5.97 4.34
N LEU A 21 -1.36 5.55 3.58
CA LEU A 21 -0.13 6.32 3.43
C LEU A 21 -0.37 7.67 2.75
N SER A 22 -1.26 7.72 1.77
CA SER A 22 -1.58 8.97 1.06
C SER A 22 -2.51 9.88 1.84
N GLY A 23 -3.15 9.38 2.88
CA GLY A 23 -4.15 10.13 3.65
C GLY A 23 -5.56 10.00 3.11
N ALA A 24 -5.78 9.24 2.03
CA ALA A 24 -7.12 9.00 1.50
C ALA A 24 -8.00 8.28 2.52
N LEU A 25 -7.41 7.38 3.31
CA LEU A 25 -8.04 6.78 4.47
C LEU A 25 -7.37 7.32 5.72
N ALA A 26 -8.11 8.13 6.48
CA ALA A 26 -7.57 8.78 7.68
C ALA A 26 -7.52 7.79 8.85
N GLU A 27 -6.54 7.99 9.75
CA GLU A 27 -6.48 7.24 11.00
C GLU A 27 -7.75 7.46 11.80
N GLY A 28 -8.26 6.39 12.40
CA GLY A 28 -9.52 6.42 13.11
C GLY A 28 -10.75 6.43 12.21
N GLY A 29 -10.56 6.59 10.90
CA GLY A 29 -11.65 6.62 9.93
C GLY A 29 -12.23 5.23 9.69
N GLN A 30 -13.51 5.19 9.35
CA GLN A 30 -14.19 3.95 9.01
C GLN A 30 -13.90 3.59 7.55
N VAL A 31 -13.58 2.32 7.31
CA VAL A 31 -13.39 1.79 5.96
C VAL A 31 -14.58 0.92 5.58
N MET A 32 -14.70 0.60 4.29
CA MET A 32 -15.72 -0.33 3.83
C MET A 32 -15.63 -1.64 4.62
N SER A 33 -16.79 -2.23 4.94
CA SER A 33 -16.81 -3.59 5.46
C SER A 33 -16.31 -4.56 4.38
N THR A 34 -15.90 -5.75 4.81
CA THR A 34 -15.45 -6.79 3.88
C THR A 34 -16.51 -7.11 2.84
N THR A 35 -17.76 -7.24 3.26
CA THR A 35 -18.88 -7.54 2.36
C THR A 35 -19.11 -6.41 1.37
N GLN A 36 -19.08 -5.17 1.85
CA GLN A 36 -19.27 -4.00 1.01
C GLN A 36 -18.15 -3.87 -0.02
N TYR A 37 -16.91 -4.11 0.40
CA TYR A 37 -15.75 -4.10 -0.49
C TYR A 37 -15.87 -5.14 -1.59
N ALA A 38 -16.24 -6.37 -1.21
CA ALA A 38 -16.41 -7.47 -2.16
C ALA A 38 -17.49 -7.15 -3.19
N THR A 39 -18.61 -6.59 -2.76
CA THR A 39 -19.70 -6.22 -3.65
C THR A 39 -19.30 -5.07 -4.58
N THR A 40 -18.68 -4.04 -4.03
CA THR A 40 -18.31 -2.83 -4.79
C THR A 40 -17.31 -3.16 -5.89
N TYR A 41 -16.32 -3.97 -5.61
CA TYR A 41 -15.25 -4.29 -6.55
C TYR A 41 -15.42 -5.63 -7.24
N ARG A 42 -16.56 -6.30 -7.03
CA ARG A 42 -16.87 -7.61 -7.63
C ARG A 42 -15.77 -8.63 -7.36
N ILE A 43 -15.41 -8.76 -6.10
CA ILE A 43 -14.35 -9.65 -5.63
C ILE A 43 -14.99 -10.77 -4.80
N ASN A 44 -14.39 -11.96 -4.84
CA ASN A 44 -14.81 -13.05 -3.99
C ASN A 44 -14.77 -12.61 -2.52
N PRO A 45 -15.88 -12.77 -1.76
CA PRO A 45 -15.91 -12.33 -0.36
C PRO A 45 -14.83 -12.95 0.52
N ALA A 46 -14.46 -14.20 0.30
CA ALA A 46 -13.41 -14.86 1.07
C ALA A 46 -12.04 -14.22 0.78
N THR A 47 -11.81 -13.81 -0.47
CA THR A 47 -10.57 -13.13 -0.86
C THR A 47 -10.47 -11.76 -0.19
N ALA A 48 -11.57 -11.00 -0.20
CA ALA A 48 -11.60 -9.70 0.50
C ALA A 48 -11.41 -9.89 2.00
N ALA A 49 -12.06 -10.90 2.59
CA ALA A 49 -11.93 -11.20 4.01
C ALA A 49 -10.48 -11.51 4.40
N LYS A 50 -9.77 -12.26 3.56
CA LYS A 50 -8.36 -12.58 3.82
C LYS A 50 -7.49 -11.32 3.83
N ALA A 51 -7.69 -10.43 2.88
CA ALA A 51 -6.95 -9.17 2.83
C ALA A 51 -7.17 -8.35 4.09
N PHE A 52 -8.42 -8.21 4.51
CA PHE A 52 -8.76 -7.43 5.70
C PHE A 52 -8.22 -8.09 6.97
N ALA A 53 -8.29 -9.41 7.06
CA ALA A 53 -7.73 -10.14 8.21
C ALA A 53 -6.22 -9.93 8.33
N ASP A 54 -5.51 -9.94 7.20
CA ASP A 54 -4.07 -9.68 7.19
C ASP A 54 -3.76 -8.28 7.72
N LEU A 55 -4.55 -7.28 7.32
CA LEU A 55 -4.36 -5.90 7.79
C LEU A 55 -4.68 -5.74 9.27
N VAL A 56 -5.66 -6.47 9.77
CA VAL A 56 -5.96 -6.50 11.21
C VAL A 56 -4.81 -7.14 11.97
N ASP A 57 -4.30 -8.25 11.48
CA ASP A 57 -3.17 -8.95 12.10
C ASP A 57 -1.91 -8.07 12.14
N GLU A 58 -1.73 -7.22 11.14
CA GLU A 58 -0.60 -6.27 11.10
C GLU A 58 -0.79 -5.07 12.03
N GLY A 59 -1.99 -4.88 12.60
CA GLY A 59 -2.28 -3.71 13.41
C GLY A 59 -2.59 -2.45 12.61
N ILE A 60 -2.93 -2.60 11.34
CA ILE A 60 -3.26 -1.48 10.44
C ILE A 60 -4.74 -1.14 10.50
N LEU A 61 -5.59 -2.18 10.54
CA LEU A 61 -7.03 -2.03 10.70
C LEU A 61 -7.47 -2.67 12.00
N ARG A 62 -8.60 -2.20 12.54
CA ARG A 62 -9.25 -2.86 13.65
C ARG A 62 -10.71 -3.07 13.35
N LYS A 63 -11.24 -4.19 13.80
CA LYS A 63 -12.66 -4.49 13.68
C LYS A 63 -13.33 -4.09 14.99
N GLN A 64 -14.36 -3.25 14.90
CA GLN A 64 -15.20 -2.91 16.04
C GLN A 64 -16.52 -3.63 15.86
N ARG A 65 -16.73 -4.65 16.67
CA ARG A 65 -17.86 -5.56 16.54
C ARG A 65 -19.18 -4.81 16.55
N GLY A 66 -20.03 -5.06 15.55
CA GLY A 66 -21.32 -4.41 15.42
C GLY A 66 -21.26 -2.99 14.89
N VAL A 67 -20.08 -2.44 14.67
CA VAL A 67 -19.91 -1.06 14.17
C VAL A 67 -19.25 -1.03 12.81
N GLY A 68 -18.15 -1.75 12.62
CA GLY A 68 -17.45 -1.77 11.34
C GLY A 68 -15.95 -1.94 11.49
N MET A 69 -15.26 -1.58 10.41
CA MET A 69 -13.81 -1.69 10.29
C MET A 69 -13.23 -0.27 10.27
N PHE A 70 -12.13 -0.06 10.99
CA PHE A 70 -11.53 1.26 11.16
C PHE A 70 -10.03 1.19 10.98
N VAL A 71 -9.43 2.32 10.55
CA VAL A 71 -7.98 2.47 10.47
C VAL A 71 -7.44 2.70 11.89
N GLU A 72 -6.44 1.92 12.29
CA GLU A 72 -5.81 2.07 13.59
C GLU A 72 -5.06 3.39 13.71
N GLU A 73 -5.05 3.94 14.92
CA GLU A 73 -4.21 5.08 15.24
C GLU A 73 -2.74 4.69 15.06
N GLY A 74 -1.95 5.56 14.40
CA GLY A 74 -0.54 5.28 14.15
C GLY A 74 -0.28 4.40 12.94
N ALA A 75 -1.32 3.96 12.21
CA ALA A 75 -1.16 3.07 11.06
C ALA A 75 -0.29 3.69 9.96
N ALA A 76 -0.51 4.96 9.63
CA ALA A 76 0.26 5.64 8.58
C ALA A 76 1.75 5.68 8.94
N GLU A 77 2.08 6.02 10.17
CA GLU A 77 3.47 6.10 10.62
C GLU A 77 4.12 4.72 10.64
N GLN A 78 3.40 3.70 11.08
CA GLN A 78 3.89 2.33 11.09
C GLN A 78 4.22 1.86 9.66
N LEU A 79 3.32 2.14 8.72
CA LEU A 79 3.52 1.78 7.33
C LEU A 79 4.70 2.54 6.72
N ARG A 80 4.80 3.84 7.03
CA ARG A 80 5.89 4.69 6.54
C ARG A 80 7.24 4.17 7.02
N ALA A 81 7.34 3.84 8.29
CA ALA A 81 8.59 3.33 8.87
C ALA A 81 9.01 2.02 8.20
N ARG A 82 8.06 1.10 7.99
CA ARG A 82 8.35 -0.18 7.32
C ARG A 82 8.84 0.02 5.90
N ARG A 83 8.17 0.86 5.12
CA ARG A 83 8.54 1.09 3.71
C ARG A 83 9.85 1.84 3.59
N ARG A 84 10.14 2.77 4.51
CA ARG A 84 11.41 3.48 4.52
C ARG A 84 12.58 2.55 4.73
N SER A 85 12.43 1.57 5.61
CA SER A 85 13.53 0.65 5.95
C SER A 85 13.95 -0.23 4.77
N THR A 86 13.05 -0.49 3.83
CA THR A 86 13.33 -1.37 2.68
C THR A 86 13.27 -0.64 1.34
N PHE A 87 13.00 0.66 1.35
CA PHE A 87 12.73 1.42 0.14
C PHE A 87 13.86 1.30 -0.89
N PHE A 88 15.10 1.48 -0.47
CA PHE A 88 16.21 1.46 -1.41
C PHE A 88 16.39 0.08 -2.02
N ALA A 89 16.42 -0.97 -1.21
CA ALA A 89 16.59 -2.32 -1.71
C ALA A 89 15.42 -2.78 -2.60
N ASP A 90 14.19 -2.49 -2.18
CA ASP A 90 12.99 -3.01 -2.85
C ASP A 90 12.56 -2.19 -4.06
N ARG A 91 12.78 -0.88 -4.02
CA ARG A 91 12.23 0.02 -5.03
C ARG A 91 13.29 0.78 -5.81
N PHE A 92 14.25 1.36 -5.12
CA PHE A 92 15.18 2.30 -5.76
C PHE A 92 16.34 1.58 -6.46
N ASP A 93 16.98 0.61 -5.82
CA ASP A 93 18.10 -0.10 -6.42
C ASP A 93 17.72 -0.80 -7.73
N PRO A 94 16.54 -1.44 -7.84
CA PRO A 94 16.10 -1.98 -9.12
C PRO A 94 16.02 -0.91 -10.23
N VAL A 95 15.56 0.29 -9.90
CA VAL A 95 15.50 1.39 -10.86
C VAL A 95 16.90 1.79 -11.31
N LEU A 96 17.86 1.82 -10.40
CA LEU A 96 19.26 2.11 -10.75
C LEU A 96 19.84 1.07 -11.71
N ARG A 97 19.51 -0.20 -11.49
CA ARG A 97 19.95 -1.26 -12.41
C ARG A 97 19.34 -1.09 -13.79
N ASP A 98 18.05 -0.74 -13.85
CA ASP A 98 17.39 -0.46 -15.13
C ASP A 98 18.04 0.72 -15.84
N ALA A 99 18.35 1.77 -15.11
CA ALA A 99 19.00 2.95 -15.67
C ALA A 99 20.36 2.60 -16.30
N ALA A 100 21.13 1.75 -15.63
CA ALA A 100 22.42 1.30 -16.13
C ALA A 100 22.27 0.56 -17.47
N LEU A 101 21.25 -0.30 -17.57
CA LEU A 101 20.95 -1.04 -18.79
C LEU A 101 20.55 -0.11 -19.94
N LEU A 102 19.95 1.02 -19.62
CA LEU A 102 19.53 2.00 -20.62
C LEU A 102 20.61 3.04 -20.96
N GLY A 103 21.79 2.90 -20.36
CA GLY A 103 22.87 3.85 -20.60
C GLY A 103 22.68 5.20 -19.93
N ILE A 104 21.80 5.30 -18.95
CA ILE A 104 21.57 6.53 -18.21
C ILE A 104 22.67 6.67 -17.15
N SER A 105 23.38 7.80 -17.18
CA SER A 105 24.47 8.03 -16.23
C SER A 105 23.97 8.43 -14.85
N THR A 106 24.80 8.22 -13.85
CA THR A 106 24.52 8.67 -12.49
C THR A 106 24.27 10.18 -12.45
N GLN A 107 25.04 10.96 -13.23
CA GLN A 107 24.87 12.42 -13.26
C GLN A 107 23.50 12.80 -13.82
N ASP A 108 23.03 12.08 -14.86
CA ASP A 108 21.69 12.33 -15.40
C ASP A 108 20.61 12.06 -14.36
N LEU A 109 20.77 11.01 -13.56
CA LEU A 109 19.83 10.69 -12.49
C LEU A 109 19.82 11.78 -11.43
N ILE A 110 21.00 12.25 -11.02
CA ILE A 110 21.14 13.33 -10.03
C ILE A 110 20.47 14.60 -10.54
N ASN A 111 20.71 14.94 -11.81
CA ASN A 111 20.13 16.12 -12.42
C ASN A 111 18.60 16.05 -12.45
N HIS A 112 18.07 14.88 -12.77
CA HIS A 112 16.63 14.68 -12.82
C HIS A 112 15.99 14.81 -11.44
N VAL A 113 16.59 14.18 -10.42
CA VAL A 113 16.11 14.28 -9.03
C VAL A 113 16.11 15.73 -8.57
N THR A 114 17.20 16.46 -8.84
CA THR A 114 17.35 17.86 -8.44
C THR A 114 16.28 18.73 -9.12
N LYS A 115 16.00 18.49 -10.40
CA LYS A 115 14.97 19.21 -11.15
C LYS A 115 13.58 18.99 -10.56
N GLU A 116 13.24 17.74 -10.19
CA GLU A 116 11.94 17.41 -9.63
C GLU A 116 11.74 18.03 -8.25
N GLN A 117 12.82 18.24 -7.50
CA GLN A 117 12.76 18.82 -6.15
C GLN A 117 12.70 20.35 -6.15
N SER A 118 13.02 21.00 -7.26
CA SER A 118 13.05 22.46 -7.33
C SER A 118 11.72 23.11 -7.81
#